data_f3dcab0c7be7b251be56bddd53a46a73
#
_entry.id   f3dcab0c7be7b251be56bddd53a46a73
#
_cell.length_a   1.000
_cell.length_b   1.000
_cell.length_c   1.000
_cell.angle_alpha   90.00
_cell.angle_beta   90.00
_cell.angle_gamma   90.00
#
_symmetry.space_group_name_H-M   'P 1'
#
loop_
_entity.id
_entity.type
_entity.pdbx_description
1 polymer ?
#
loop_
_entity_poly.entity_id
_entity_poly.type
_entity_poly.pdbx_seq_one_letter_code
_entity_poly.pdbx_strand_id
1 'polypeptide(L)'
;MLKNYFKTAWRNITKRGFYSLLNIVGLSTGIVFTFLIGAYVWNELQVNKKLNNAKNQFFLKSEWKNPNQGLEITTLAPLSKRLKEDYPNLVANYYRWDGITSTLSKGDKVFREGLQIGDSTLLSMYGFSLMHGNAATAFEAPNAVVLTKERAIKYFGRTNILGETITIESFSGTKQDFQVTGVLNNPARNSITHITDDNNNQVYISNKNLDYFGRNMDWNNPYIVS
;
A
#
# COMPACT_ATOMS: atom_id res chain seq x y z
N MET A 1 13.42 15.18 52.36
CA MET A 1 13.78 13.75 52.28
C MET A 1 14.33 13.36 50.91
N LEU A 2 13.67 13.60 49.78
CA LEU A 2 14.13 13.25 48.46
C LEU A 2 15.56 13.72 48.09
N LYS A 3 15.94 14.96 48.47
CA LYS A 3 17.28 15.51 48.21
C LYS A 3 18.41 14.70 48.85
N ASN A 4 18.16 14.12 50.06
CA ASN A 4 19.15 13.29 50.77
C ASN A 4 19.28 11.93 50.11
N TYR A 5 18.16 11.32 49.63
CA TYR A 5 18.21 10.06 48.87
C TYR A 5 18.99 10.22 47.57
N PHE A 6 18.75 11.32 46.86
CA PHE A 6 19.47 11.60 45.62
C PHE A 6 21.00 11.79 45.85
N LYS A 7 21.37 12.53 46.89
CA LYS A 7 22.79 12.75 47.26
C LYS A 7 23.47 11.43 47.65
N THR A 8 22.78 10.55 48.40
CA THR A 8 23.30 9.25 48.80
C THR A 8 23.43 8.30 47.61
N ALA A 9 22.43 8.28 46.72
CA ALA A 9 22.46 7.48 45.49
C ALA A 9 23.63 7.91 44.58
N TRP A 10 23.80 9.23 44.34
CA TRP A 10 24.89 9.76 43.55
C TRP A 10 26.26 9.37 44.09
N ARG A 11 26.45 9.52 45.43
CA ARG A 11 27.69 9.12 46.09
C ARG A 11 27.99 7.63 45.98
N ASN A 12 26.99 6.78 46.01
CA ASN A 12 27.15 5.33 45.87
C ASN A 12 27.52 4.97 44.42
N ILE A 13 26.89 5.62 43.42
CA ILE A 13 27.18 5.41 41.98
C ILE A 13 28.65 5.79 41.70
N THR A 14 29.10 6.95 42.20
CA THR A 14 30.47 7.43 41.94
C THR A 14 31.54 6.65 42.71
N LYS A 15 31.22 6.11 43.91
CA LYS A 15 32.17 5.38 44.74
C LYS A 15 32.55 3.98 44.17
N ARG A 16 31.64 3.36 43.38
CA ARG A 16 31.89 2.07 42.71
C ARG A 16 31.67 2.21 41.19
N GLY A 17 32.37 3.17 40.58
CA GLY A 17 32.13 3.62 39.21
C GLY A 17 31.99 2.51 38.17
N PHE A 18 32.89 1.51 38.19
CA PHE A 18 32.87 0.43 37.21
C PHE A 18 31.60 -0.45 37.31
N TYR A 19 31.22 -0.88 38.50
CA TYR A 19 30.00 -1.68 38.70
C TYR A 19 28.74 -0.88 38.42
N SER A 20 28.73 0.40 38.82
CA SER A 20 27.61 1.29 38.54
C SER A 20 27.45 1.53 37.05
N LEU A 21 28.55 1.74 36.32
CA LEU A 21 28.54 1.87 34.86
C LEU A 21 27.99 0.62 34.18
N LEU A 22 28.48 -0.56 34.58
CA LEU A 22 28.03 -1.83 34.03
C LEU A 22 26.50 -2.03 34.22
N ASN A 23 26.01 -1.74 35.43
CA ASN A 23 24.59 -1.84 35.74
C ASN A 23 23.75 -0.81 34.95
N ILE A 24 24.22 0.42 34.81
CA ILE A 24 23.53 1.47 34.03
C ILE A 24 23.47 1.07 32.57
N VAL A 25 24.59 0.63 31.97
CA VAL A 25 24.65 0.19 30.58
C VAL A 25 23.73 -1.02 30.37
N GLY A 26 23.80 -2.02 31.25
CA GLY A 26 22.95 -3.22 31.15
C GLY A 26 21.46 -2.87 31.23
N LEU A 27 21.08 -2.03 32.22
CA LEU A 27 19.69 -1.60 32.37
C LEU A 27 19.22 -0.75 31.19
N SER A 28 20.06 0.19 30.76
CA SER A 28 19.75 1.05 29.60
C SER A 28 19.55 0.22 28.34
N THR A 29 20.42 -0.76 28.10
CA THR A 29 20.29 -1.68 26.96
C THR A 29 19.00 -2.47 27.02
N GLY A 30 18.64 -3.03 28.19
CA GLY A 30 17.39 -3.75 28.39
C GLY A 30 16.15 -2.87 28.13
N ILE A 31 16.16 -1.64 28.61
CA ILE A 31 15.10 -0.66 28.39
C ILE A 31 14.98 -0.32 26.89
N VAL A 32 16.11 -0.08 26.21
CA VAL A 32 16.12 0.20 24.75
C VAL A 32 15.50 -0.94 23.97
N PHE A 33 15.91 -2.18 24.23
CA PHE A 33 15.31 -3.35 23.56
C PHE A 33 13.83 -3.49 23.83
N THR A 34 13.40 -3.27 25.06
CA THR A 34 11.97 -3.32 25.43
C THR A 34 11.17 -2.27 24.64
N PHE A 35 11.68 -1.03 24.52
CA PHE A 35 11.02 -0.01 23.73
C PHE A 35 11.01 -0.33 22.24
N LEU A 36 12.10 -0.89 21.68
CA LEU A 36 12.15 -1.29 20.27
C LEU A 36 11.13 -2.38 19.96
N ILE A 37 11.07 -3.42 20.80
CA ILE A 37 10.08 -4.50 20.67
C ILE A 37 8.66 -3.94 20.82
N GLY A 38 8.45 -3.09 21.83
CA GLY A 38 7.15 -2.44 22.05
C GLY A 38 6.70 -1.58 20.87
N ALA A 39 7.61 -0.81 20.29
CA ALA A 39 7.35 -0.01 19.09
C ALA A 39 7.05 -0.88 17.86
N TYR A 40 7.79 -1.98 17.68
CA TYR A 40 7.53 -2.94 16.62
C TYR A 40 6.14 -3.57 16.77
N VAL A 41 5.84 -4.14 17.93
CA VAL A 41 4.52 -4.74 18.21
C VAL A 41 3.39 -3.72 18.04
N TRP A 42 3.59 -2.49 18.52
CA TRP A 42 2.61 -1.42 18.33
C TRP A 42 2.37 -1.13 16.84
N ASN A 43 3.43 -1.06 16.03
CA ASN A 43 3.30 -0.85 14.59
C ASN A 43 2.55 -2.00 13.90
N GLU A 44 2.84 -3.26 14.25
CA GLU A 44 2.12 -4.43 13.73
C GLU A 44 0.63 -4.40 14.11
N LEU A 45 0.32 -4.02 15.33
CA LEU A 45 -1.07 -3.88 15.79
C LEU A 45 -1.84 -2.74 15.09
N GLN A 46 -1.16 -1.83 14.39
CA GLN A 46 -1.78 -0.75 13.61
C GLN A 46 -2.04 -1.13 12.14
N VAL A 47 -1.61 -2.33 11.70
CA VAL A 47 -1.83 -2.79 10.32
C VAL A 47 -3.31 -2.69 9.97
N ASN A 48 -3.59 -2.07 8.82
CA ASN A 48 -4.94 -1.90 8.25
C ASN A 48 -5.96 -1.14 9.12
N LYS A 49 -5.62 -0.62 10.31
CA LYS A 49 -6.59 0.08 11.18
C LYS A 49 -7.21 1.34 10.57
N LYS A 50 -6.56 1.92 9.56
CA LYS A 50 -7.05 3.11 8.87
C LYS A 50 -7.94 2.78 7.67
N LEU A 51 -8.12 1.51 7.35
CA LEU A 51 -9.01 1.08 6.28
C LEU A 51 -10.46 1.14 6.74
N ASN A 52 -11.32 1.51 5.81
CA ASN A 52 -12.76 1.54 6.04
C ASN A 52 -13.26 0.12 6.29
N ASN A 53 -14.02 -0.11 7.37
CA ASN A 53 -14.57 -1.42 7.71
C ASN A 53 -13.54 -2.58 7.68
N ALA A 54 -12.29 -2.34 8.08
CA ALA A 54 -11.21 -3.32 8.02
C ALA A 54 -11.56 -4.71 8.60
N LYS A 55 -12.41 -4.77 9.63
CA LYS A 55 -12.86 -6.03 10.26
C LYS A 55 -13.74 -6.90 9.36
N ASN A 56 -14.34 -6.30 8.33
CA ASN A 56 -15.24 -6.97 7.38
C ASN A 56 -14.62 -7.07 5.98
N GLN A 57 -13.31 -6.83 5.87
CA GLN A 57 -12.56 -7.03 4.64
C GLN A 57 -11.79 -8.35 4.71
N PHE A 58 -11.90 -9.13 3.65
CA PHE A 58 -11.30 -10.45 3.53
C PHE A 58 -10.56 -10.54 2.20
N PHE A 59 -9.40 -11.16 2.21
CA PHE A 59 -8.74 -11.58 0.98
C PHE A 59 -9.27 -12.93 0.54
N LEU A 60 -9.52 -13.05 -0.75
CA LEU A 60 -9.76 -14.33 -1.38
C LEU A 60 -8.42 -14.96 -1.76
N LYS A 61 -8.14 -16.10 -1.18
CA LYS A 61 -6.94 -16.89 -1.44
C LYS A 61 -7.33 -18.20 -2.12
N SER A 62 -6.57 -18.60 -3.14
CA SER A 62 -6.77 -19.89 -3.80
C SER A 62 -5.65 -20.86 -3.45
N GLU A 63 -6.00 -22.10 -3.20
CA GLU A 63 -5.06 -23.21 -3.17
C GLU A 63 -4.99 -23.85 -4.55
N TRP A 64 -3.83 -23.75 -5.17
CA TRP A 64 -3.63 -24.25 -6.54
C TRP A 64 -3.19 -25.70 -6.53
N LYS A 65 -3.89 -26.55 -7.28
CA LYS A 65 -3.52 -27.95 -7.46
C LYS A 65 -2.17 -28.09 -8.18
N ASN A 66 -1.87 -27.17 -9.10
CA ASN A 66 -0.58 -27.07 -9.76
C ASN A 66 0.25 -25.97 -9.07
N PRO A 67 1.41 -26.28 -8.47
CA PRO A 67 2.22 -25.30 -7.74
C PRO A 67 2.81 -24.18 -8.62
N ASN A 68 2.80 -24.36 -9.95
CA ASN A 68 3.26 -23.35 -10.91
C ASN A 68 2.12 -22.45 -11.43
N GLN A 69 0.92 -22.57 -10.89
CA GLN A 69 -0.25 -21.79 -11.30
C GLN A 69 -0.64 -20.80 -10.21
N GLY A 70 -0.75 -19.51 -10.57
CA GLY A 70 -1.11 -18.46 -9.63
C GLY A 70 0.01 -18.09 -8.65
N LEU A 71 -0.31 -17.23 -7.71
CA LEU A 71 0.51 -16.86 -6.56
C LEU A 71 -0.28 -17.14 -5.28
N GLU A 72 0.40 -17.20 -4.14
CA GLU A 72 -0.24 -17.53 -2.86
C GLU A 72 -1.42 -16.60 -2.49
N ILE A 73 -1.31 -15.32 -2.82
CA ILE A 73 -2.31 -14.28 -2.50
C ILE A 73 -3.28 -14.00 -3.64
N THR A 74 -3.25 -14.78 -4.73
CA THR A 74 -4.06 -14.53 -5.91
C THR A 74 -5.19 -15.54 -6.07
N THR A 75 -6.19 -15.16 -6.84
CA THR A 75 -7.34 -15.99 -7.17
C THR A 75 -7.76 -15.79 -8.63
N LEU A 76 -8.76 -16.54 -9.08
CA LEU A 76 -9.33 -16.36 -10.42
C LEU A 76 -10.02 -14.99 -10.53
N ALA A 77 -9.71 -14.28 -11.59
CA ALA A 77 -10.12 -12.88 -11.76
C ALA A 77 -11.62 -12.59 -11.61
N PRO A 78 -12.58 -13.43 -12.08
CA PRO A 78 -14.00 -13.16 -11.89
C PRO A 78 -14.55 -13.53 -10.52
N LEU A 79 -13.82 -14.25 -9.67
CA LEU A 79 -14.37 -14.89 -8.48
C LEU A 79 -15.08 -13.93 -7.54
N SER A 80 -14.44 -12.84 -7.12
CA SER A 80 -15.05 -11.92 -6.16
C SER A 80 -16.26 -11.18 -6.73
N LYS A 81 -16.23 -10.86 -8.03
CA LYS A 81 -17.39 -10.31 -8.73
C LYS A 81 -18.55 -11.34 -8.72
N ARG A 82 -18.27 -12.60 -9.05
CA ARG A 82 -19.26 -13.67 -9.06
C ARG A 82 -19.85 -13.90 -7.67
N LEU A 83 -19.02 -13.90 -6.63
CA LEU A 83 -19.49 -13.98 -5.24
C LEU A 83 -20.46 -12.85 -4.88
N LYS A 84 -20.17 -11.63 -5.34
CA LYS A 84 -21.10 -10.52 -5.14
C LYS A 84 -22.42 -10.69 -5.87
N GLU A 85 -22.40 -11.24 -7.09
CA GLU A 85 -23.59 -11.49 -7.89
C GLU A 85 -24.45 -12.62 -7.29
N ASP A 86 -23.82 -13.72 -6.86
CA ASP A 86 -24.53 -14.88 -6.32
C ASP A 86 -24.96 -14.71 -4.85
N TYR A 87 -24.20 -13.92 -4.07
CA TYR A 87 -24.46 -13.72 -2.64
C TYR A 87 -24.48 -12.25 -2.24
N PRO A 88 -25.40 -11.41 -2.81
CA PRO A 88 -25.43 -9.96 -2.60
C PRO A 88 -25.67 -9.56 -1.15
N ASN A 89 -26.29 -10.43 -0.35
CA ASN A 89 -26.55 -10.20 1.07
C ASN A 89 -25.32 -10.46 1.97
N LEU A 90 -24.34 -11.23 1.50
CA LEU A 90 -23.12 -11.54 2.23
C LEU A 90 -21.94 -10.69 1.78
N VAL A 91 -21.85 -10.42 0.47
CA VAL A 91 -20.76 -9.63 -0.12
C VAL A 91 -21.27 -8.23 -0.42
N ALA A 92 -20.92 -7.28 0.41
CA ALA A 92 -21.32 -5.87 0.22
C ALA A 92 -20.63 -5.23 -0.98
N ASN A 93 -19.33 -5.47 -1.13
CA ASN A 93 -18.51 -4.91 -2.21
C ASN A 93 -17.29 -5.81 -2.47
N TYR A 94 -16.58 -5.56 -3.57
CA TYR A 94 -15.32 -6.24 -3.88
C TYR A 94 -14.36 -5.26 -4.56
N TYR A 95 -13.08 -5.58 -4.49
CA TYR A 95 -12.02 -4.91 -5.22
C TYR A 95 -11.03 -5.93 -5.74
N ARG A 96 -10.77 -5.90 -7.04
CA ARG A 96 -9.81 -6.78 -7.71
C ARG A 96 -8.74 -5.93 -8.35
N TRP A 97 -7.52 -6.44 -8.37
CA TRP A 97 -6.43 -5.74 -9.05
C TRP A 97 -5.36 -6.70 -9.56
N ASP A 98 -4.71 -6.28 -10.62
CA ASP A 98 -3.48 -6.86 -11.15
C ASP A 98 -2.32 -5.89 -10.86
N GLY A 99 -1.25 -6.41 -10.27
CA GLY A 99 -0.02 -5.67 -10.02
C GLY A 99 0.97 -5.86 -11.17
N ILE A 100 1.32 -4.77 -11.84
CA ILE A 100 2.29 -4.80 -12.92
C ILE A 100 3.41 -3.80 -12.68
N THR A 101 4.51 -3.96 -13.40
CA THR A 101 5.59 -2.97 -13.44
C THR A 101 5.69 -2.42 -14.85
N SER A 102 5.69 -1.10 -14.99
CA SER A 102 5.80 -0.44 -16.29
C SER A 102 6.66 0.81 -16.24
N THR A 103 7.04 1.32 -17.41
CA THR A 103 7.79 2.56 -17.56
C THR A 103 6.84 3.75 -17.61
N LEU A 104 7.02 4.69 -16.70
CA LEU A 104 6.31 5.95 -16.65
C LEU A 104 7.25 7.09 -17.03
N SER A 105 6.76 8.04 -17.83
CA SER A 105 7.54 9.21 -18.25
C SER A 105 6.76 10.51 -18.19
N LYS A 106 7.47 11.59 -17.82
CA LYS A 106 6.99 12.98 -17.87
C LYS A 106 8.17 13.90 -18.17
N GLY A 107 8.23 14.44 -19.39
CA GLY A 107 9.40 15.16 -19.88
C GLY A 107 10.64 14.26 -19.82
N ASP A 108 11.73 14.77 -19.23
CA ASP A 108 13.00 14.03 -19.11
C ASP A 108 13.00 12.97 -17.97
N LYS A 109 11.94 12.91 -17.18
CA LYS A 109 11.82 11.97 -16.08
C LYS A 109 11.23 10.66 -16.58
N VAL A 110 12.02 9.59 -16.51
CA VAL A 110 11.65 8.24 -16.93
C VAL A 110 12.01 7.27 -15.81
N PHE A 111 11.01 6.54 -15.28
CA PHE A 111 11.23 5.56 -14.22
C PHE A 111 10.36 4.33 -14.43
N ARG A 112 10.86 3.20 -13.94
CA ARG A 112 10.08 1.98 -13.82
C ARG A 112 9.33 1.97 -12.51
N GLU A 113 8.01 1.80 -12.55
CA GLU A 113 7.11 1.91 -11.39
C GLU A 113 6.18 0.71 -11.30
N GLY A 114 5.84 0.35 -10.07
CA GLY A 114 4.73 -0.57 -9.80
C GLY A 114 3.39 0.12 -9.98
N LEU A 115 2.51 -0.48 -10.77
CA LEU A 115 1.17 -0.03 -11.04
C LEU A 115 0.16 -1.04 -10.52
N GLN A 116 -0.95 -0.54 -10.03
CA GLN A 116 -2.11 -1.33 -9.66
C GLN A 116 -3.25 -1.03 -10.63
N ILE A 117 -3.62 -2.03 -11.43
CA ILE A 117 -4.75 -1.95 -12.37
C ILE A 117 -5.92 -2.65 -11.71
N GLY A 118 -6.95 -1.92 -11.30
CA GLY A 118 -8.02 -2.50 -10.51
C GLY A 118 -9.40 -1.91 -10.74
N ASP A 119 -10.35 -2.47 -10.03
CA ASP A 119 -11.74 -2.00 -10.04
C ASP A 119 -11.82 -0.56 -9.49
N SER A 120 -12.82 0.20 -9.95
CA SER A 120 -13.05 1.59 -9.52
C SER A 120 -13.45 1.72 -8.04
N THR A 121 -13.71 0.61 -7.37
CA THR A 121 -14.10 0.54 -5.95
C THR A 121 -12.96 0.77 -4.96
N LEU A 122 -11.71 0.89 -5.42
CA LEU A 122 -10.52 1.09 -4.58
C LEU A 122 -10.73 2.13 -3.46
N LEU A 123 -11.11 3.35 -3.84
CA LEU A 123 -11.20 4.47 -2.91
C LEU A 123 -12.33 4.28 -1.89
N SER A 124 -13.48 3.83 -2.34
CA SER A 124 -14.65 3.63 -1.49
C SER A 124 -14.49 2.43 -0.56
N MET A 125 -13.91 1.34 -1.04
CA MET A 125 -13.73 0.12 -0.26
C MET A 125 -12.70 0.29 0.85
N TYR A 126 -11.55 0.86 0.53
CA TYR A 126 -10.50 1.05 1.51
C TYR A 126 -10.61 2.36 2.31
N GLY A 127 -11.44 3.31 1.85
CA GLY A 127 -11.57 4.62 2.49
C GLY A 127 -10.36 5.52 2.23
N PHE A 128 -9.66 5.31 1.12
CA PHE A 128 -8.53 6.15 0.76
C PHE A 128 -9.01 7.55 0.37
N SER A 129 -8.40 8.57 0.98
CA SER A 129 -8.74 9.97 0.72
C SER A 129 -7.85 10.55 -0.38
N LEU A 130 -8.48 11.25 -1.32
CA LEU A 130 -7.77 12.06 -2.30
C LEU A 130 -7.41 13.42 -1.69
N MET A 131 -6.18 13.87 -1.93
CA MET A 131 -5.74 15.24 -1.64
C MET A 131 -6.32 16.20 -2.69
N HIS A 132 -6.37 15.76 -3.95
CA HIS A 132 -6.94 16.46 -5.10
C HIS A 132 -7.75 15.47 -5.93
N GLY A 133 -8.87 15.90 -6.49
CA GLY A 133 -9.77 15.09 -7.32
C GLY A 133 -11.04 14.68 -6.59
N ASN A 134 -11.92 13.99 -7.31
CA ASN A 134 -13.19 13.49 -6.79
C ASN A 134 -13.17 11.96 -6.79
N ALA A 135 -13.34 11.35 -5.60
CA ALA A 135 -13.28 9.90 -5.44
C ALA A 135 -14.35 9.14 -6.25
N ALA A 136 -15.51 9.76 -6.51
CA ALA A 136 -16.57 9.13 -7.31
C ALA A 136 -16.20 9.02 -8.80
N THR A 137 -15.43 9.97 -9.33
CA THR A 137 -15.13 10.06 -10.77
C THR A 137 -13.70 9.75 -11.13
N ALA A 138 -12.82 9.52 -10.14
CA ALA A 138 -11.37 9.38 -10.35
C ALA A 138 -10.98 8.23 -11.31
N PHE A 139 -11.83 7.20 -11.44
CA PHE A 139 -11.60 6.04 -12.32
C PHE A 139 -12.65 5.89 -13.44
N GLU A 140 -13.48 6.90 -13.68
CA GLU A 140 -14.54 6.81 -14.69
C GLU A 140 -14.02 6.97 -16.12
N ALA A 141 -13.12 7.93 -16.32
CA ALA A 141 -12.59 8.23 -17.67
C ALA A 141 -11.65 7.10 -18.14
N PRO A 142 -11.64 6.81 -19.45
CA PRO A 142 -10.57 6.03 -20.05
C PRO A 142 -9.23 6.74 -19.81
N ASN A 143 -8.17 5.95 -19.60
CA ASN A 143 -6.83 6.48 -19.33
C ASN A 143 -6.72 7.42 -18.13
N ALA A 144 -7.63 7.26 -17.15
CA ALA A 144 -7.52 7.92 -15.86
C ALA A 144 -6.43 7.27 -15.03
N VAL A 145 -5.62 8.11 -14.37
CA VAL A 145 -4.60 7.64 -13.42
C VAL A 145 -4.69 8.44 -12.12
N VAL A 146 -4.64 7.73 -11.02
CA VAL A 146 -4.50 8.29 -9.67
C VAL A 146 -3.08 8.04 -9.19
N LEU A 147 -2.38 9.10 -8.81
CA LEU A 147 -1.01 9.04 -8.29
C LEU A 147 -1.02 9.26 -6.77
N THR A 148 -0.11 8.62 -6.06
CA THR A 148 0.16 9.03 -4.68
C THR A 148 0.80 10.41 -4.64
N LYS A 149 0.70 11.09 -3.50
CA LYS A 149 1.39 12.36 -3.23
C LYS A 149 2.88 12.28 -3.58
N GLU A 150 3.52 11.16 -3.21
CA GLU A 150 4.94 10.94 -3.47
C GLU A 150 5.24 10.91 -4.97
N ARG A 151 4.42 10.21 -5.76
CA ARG A 151 4.60 10.13 -7.22
C ARG A 151 4.26 11.46 -7.90
N ALA A 152 3.26 12.18 -7.41
CA ALA A 152 2.95 13.53 -7.89
C ALA A 152 4.18 14.46 -7.74
N ILE A 153 4.82 14.46 -6.59
CA ILE A 153 6.02 15.27 -6.36
C ILE A 153 7.20 14.78 -7.20
N LYS A 154 7.39 13.46 -7.32
CA LYS A 154 8.49 12.87 -8.11
C LYS A 154 8.45 13.31 -9.57
N TYR A 155 7.29 13.25 -10.21
CA TYR A 155 7.15 13.57 -11.64
C TYR A 155 6.93 15.06 -11.91
N PHE A 156 6.11 15.72 -11.12
CA PHE A 156 5.64 17.09 -11.39
C PHE A 156 6.22 18.16 -10.45
N GLY A 157 6.89 17.76 -9.36
CA GLY A 157 7.43 18.68 -8.37
C GLY A 157 6.37 19.34 -7.47
N ARG A 158 5.08 18.97 -7.65
CA ARG A 158 3.93 19.55 -6.93
C ARG A 158 2.81 18.52 -6.81
N THR A 159 1.80 18.81 -5.98
CA THR A 159 0.66 17.89 -5.76
C THR A 159 -0.60 18.31 -6.52
N ASN A 160 -0.77 19.60 -6.81
CA ASN A 160 -1.92 20.06 -7.60
C ASN A 160 -1.64 19.86 -9.10
N ILE A 161 -1.99 18.66 -9.60
CA ILE A 161 -1.68 18.17 -10.96
C ILE A 161 -2.89 17.56 -11.67
N LEU A 162 -4.11 17.88 -11.21
CA LEU A 162 -5.32 17.39 -11.89
C LEU A 162 -5.35 17.87 -13.35
N GLY A 163 -5.69 16.96 -14.26
CA GLY A 163 -5.71 17.23 -15.69
C GLY A 163 -4.35 17.16 -16.39
N GLU A 164 -3.24 17.13 -15.66
CA GLU A 164 -1.92 16.86 -16.25
C GLU A 164 -1.86 15.44 -16.82
N THR A 165 -0.94 15.20 -17.76
CA THR A 165 -0.72 13.89 -18.35
C THR A 165 0.61 13.29 -17.93
N ILE A 166 0.62 11.96 -17.81
CA ILE A 166 1.82 11.14 -17.66
C ILE A 166 1.77 10.02 -18.71
N THR A 167 2.87 9.78 -19.38
CA THR A 167 2.95 8.73 -20.39
C THR A 167 3.30 7.41 -19.74
N ILE A 168 2.53 6.36 -20.04
CA ILE A 168 2.74 5.00 -19.53
C ILE A 168 2.99 4.09 -20.74
N GLU A 169 3.99 3.21 -20.64
CA GLU A 169 4.36 2.26 -21.67
C GLU A 169 3.72 0.89 -21.39
N SER A 170 3.10 0.29 -22.40
CA SER A 170 2.56 -1.07 -22.31
C SER A 170 3.65 -2.13 -22.44
N PHE A 171 3.33 -3.39 -22.22
CA PHE A 171 4.28 -4.50 -22.41
C PHE A 171 4.69 -4.69 -23.89
N SER A 172 3.89 -4.20 -24.84
CA SER A 172 4.24 -4.19 -26.28
C SER A 172 5.17 -3.03 -26.67
N GLY A 173 5.53 -2.14 -25.72
CA GLY A 173 6.31 -0.94 -26.00
C GLY A 173 5.47 0.25 -26.50
N THR A 174 4.15 0.10 -26.60
CA THR A 174 3.25 1.20 -26.98
C THR A 174 3.19 2.22 -25.84
N LYS A 175 3.28 3.50 -26.17
CA LYS A 175 3.20 4.60 -25.22
C LYS A 175 1.87 5.32 -25.36
N GLN A 176 1.24 5.59 -24.22
CA GLN A 176 -0.05 6.28 -24.15
C GLN A 176 -0.07 7.26 -23.00
N ASP A 177 -0.72 8.40 -23.22
CA ASP A 177 -0.89 9.42 -22.19
C ASP A 177 -2.11 9.10 -21.32
N PHE A 178 -1.88 9.12 -20.02
CA PHE A 178 -2.88 8.97 -18.96
C PHE A 178 -3.08 10.30 -18.28
N GLN A 179 -4.33 10.69 -18.12
CA GLN A 179 -4.69 11.93 -17.42
C GLN A 179 -4.74 11.71 -15.92
N VAL A 180 -4.10 12.57 -15.15
CA VAL A 180 -4.18 12.55 -13.69
C VAL A 180 -5.54 13.07 -13.24
N THR A 181 -6.36 12.18 -12.69
CA THR A 181 -7.71 12.43 -12.20
C THR A 181 -7.80 12.52 -10.68
N GLY A 182 -6.74 12.11 -10.00
CA GLY A 182 -6.66 12.19 -8.55
C GLY A 182 -5.24 12.13 -8.02
N VAL A 183 -5.03 12.76 -6.86
CA VAL A 183 -3.82 12.63 -6.07
C VAL A 183 -4.18 12.08 -4.72
N LEU A 184 -3.70 10.88 -4.43
CA LEU A 184 -3.98 10.14 -3.21
C LEU A 184 -3.03 10.59 -2.09
N ASN A 185 -3.55 10.77 -0.87
CA ASN A 185 -2.68 10.78 0.31
C ASN A 185 -1.95 9.44 0.39
N ASN A 186 -0.65 9.47 0.71
CA ASN A 186 0.10 8.22 0.78
C ASN A 186 -0.58 7.24 1.76
N PRO A 187 -0.96 6.04 1.32
CA PRO A 187 -1.43 5.01 2.24
C PRO A 187 -0.38 4.72 3.32
N ALA A 188 -0.83 4.24 4.46
CA ALA A 188 0.10 3.83 5.51
C ALA A 188 0.99 2.68 4.98
N ARG A 189 2.28 2.68 5.31
CA ARG A 189 3.22 1.62 4.89
C ARG A 189 2.80 0.22 5.35
N ASN A 190 2.18 0.13 6.52
CA ASN A 190 1.64 -1.10 7.08
C ASN A 190 0.17 -1.31 6.68
N SER A 191 -0.14 -1.16 5.42
CA SER A 191 -1.49 -1.35 4.89
C SER A 191 -1.47 -2.30 3.69
N ILE A 192 -2.68 -2.69 3.27
CA ILE A 192 -2.96 -3.54 2.13
C ILE A 192 -2.25 -3.16 0.81
N THR A 193 -1.80 -1.92 0.67
CA THR A 193 -1.07 -1.46 -0.52
C THR A 193 0.38 -1.94 -0.57
N HIS A 194 0.87 -2.58 0.49
CA HIS A 194 2.24 -3.09 0.61
C HIS A 194 2.25 -4.59 0.93
N ILE A 195 1.36 -5.35 0.32
CA ILE A 195 1.24 -6.80 0.55
C ILE A 195 2.46 -7.56 0.01
N THR A 196 3.07 -7.05 -1.07
CA THR A 196 4.27 -7.62 -1.66
C THR A 196 5.40 -6.61 -1.57
N ASP A 197 6.55 -7.02 -1.08
CA ASP A 197 7.74 -6.16 -0.94
C ASP A 197 8.21 -5.60 -2.28
N ASP A 198 8.00 -6.36 -3.37
CA ASP A 198 8.43 -5.99 -4.72
C ASP A 198 7.51 -4.99 -5.43
N ASN A 199 6.29 -4.80 -4.95
CA ASN A 199 5.28 -4.01 -5.64
C ASN A 199 4.73 -2.89 -4.76
N ASN A 200 5.51 -1.84 -4.63
CA ASN A 200 5.07 -0.60 -3.98
C ASN A 200 4.13 0.16 -4.92
N ASN A 201 2.88 -0.32 -5.00
CA ASN A 201 1.85 0.22 -5.88
C ASN A 201 1.49 1.66 -5.46
N GLN A 202 2.03 2.62 -6.18
CA GLN A 202 1.80 4.05 -5.94
C GLN A 202 1.15 4.75 -7.13
N VAL A 203 0.81 3.97 -8.15
CA VAL A 203 0.11 4.42 -9.36
C VAL A 203 -1.09 3.51 -9.56
N TYR A 204 -2.28 4.08 -9.62
CA TYR A 204 -3.52 3.34 -9.70
C TYR A 204 -4.24 3.66 -11.00
N ILE A 205 -4.64 2.64 -11.73
CA ILE A 205 -5.30 2.73 -13.03
C ILE A 205 -6.57 1.88 -13.01
N SER A 206 -7.62 2.36 -13.69
CA SER A 206 -8.85 1.59 -13.85
C SER A 206 -8.64 0.30 -14.65
N ASN A 207 -9.34 -0.77 -14.27
CA ASN A 207 -9.39 -2.04 -15.01
C ASN A 207 -9.91 -1.91 -16.44
N LYS A 208 -10.50 -0.77 -16.82
CA LYS A 208 -10.86 -0.43 -18.20
C LYS A 208 -9.65 -0.40 -19.15
N ASN A 209 -8.43 -0.33 -18.59
CA ASN A 209 -7.18 -0.27 -19.37
C ASN A 209 -6.43 -1.60 -19.41
N LEU A 210 -7.02 -2.70 -18.95
CA LEU A 210 -6.35 -4.01 -18.94
C LEU A 210 -5.88 -4.44 -20.32
N ASP A 211 -6.72 -4.25 -21.35
CA ASP A 211 -6.38 -4.61 -22.73
C ASP A 211 -5.15 -3.88 -23.24
N TYR A 212 -4.94 -2.61 -22.84
CA TYR A 212 -3.75 -1.84 -23.17
C TYR A 212 -2.46 -2.51 -22.68
N PHE A 213 -2.53 -3.21 -21.55
CA PHE A 213 -1.42 -3.97 -20.98
C PHE A 213 -1.43 -5.45 -21.36
N GLY A 214 -2.32 -5.88 -22.29
CA GLY A 214 -2.46 -7.29 -22.67
C GLY A 214 -2.92 -8.16 -21.51
N ARG A 215 -3.72 -7.60 -20.59
CA ARG A 215 -4.29 -8.27 -19.43
C ARG A 215 -5.81 -8.41 -19.56
N ASN A 216 -6.41 -9.32 -18.81
CA ASN A 216 -7.84 -9.51 -18.78
C ASN A 216 -8.32 -9.90 -17.37
N MET A 217 -9.64 -9.88 -17.18
CA MET A 217 -10.30 -10.34 -15.94
C MET A 217 -11.15 -11.61 -16.19
N ASP A 218 -10.65 -12.51 -17.04
CA ASP A 218 -11.33 -13.75 -17.40
C ASP A 218 -11.01 -14.89 -16.42
N TRP A 219 -11.78 -15.97 -16.50
CA TRP A 219 -11.59 -17.18 -15.69
C TRP A 219 -10.23 -17.86 -15.90
N ASN A 220 -9.54 -17.56 -16.98
CA ASN A 220 -8.21 -18.08 -17.28
C ASN A 220 -7.07 -17.28 -16.62
N ASN A 221 -7.39 -16.16 -15.94
CA ASN A 221 -6.39 -15.34 -15.24
C ASN A 221 -6.36 -15.67 -13.74
N PRO A 222 -5.33 -16.40 -13.25
CA PRO A 222 -5.20 -16.81 -11.86
C PRO A 222 -4.34 -15.84 -11.02
N TYR A 223 -4.00 -14.66 -11.55
CA TYR A 223 -3.02 -13.74 -10.95
C TYR A 223 -3.63 -12.48 -10.35
N ILE A 224 -4.93 -12.50 -10.08
CA ILE A 224 -5.65 -11.35 -9.55
C ILE A 224 -5.73 -11.41 -8.03
N VAL A 225 -5.39 -10.32 -7.37
CA VAL A 225 -5.63 -10.12 -5.94
C VAL A 225 -7.05 -9.59 -5.75
N SER A 226 -7.78 -10.17 -4.81
CA SER A 226 -9.17 -9.81 -4.52
C SER A 226 -9.48 -9.83 -3.03
#